data_1c1842c69b74002d9f58ee10127de769
#
_entry.id   1c1842c69b74002d9f58ee10127de769
#
_cell.length_a   1.000
_cell.length_b   1.000
_cell.length_c   1.000
_cell.angle_alpha   90.00
_cell.angle_beta   90.00
_cell.angle_gamma   90.00
#
_symmetry.space_group_name_H-M   'P 1'
#
loop_
_entity.id
_entity.type
_entity.pdbx_description
1 polymer ?
#
loop_
_entity_poly.entity_id
_entity_poly.type
_entity_poly.pdbx_seq_one_letter_code
_entity_poly.pdbx_strand_id
1 'polypeptide(L)'
;MASAIKSIAFAILALVGVALPGGAAAQDAEGSIELVDPHVFRACADPRDLPLSNEAGEGFENKIAELFARKLGKSVAYTFYPDATGFIRNTLNAYHCDVVLGTAQGDDLVQPTNPYYRTGYAAAYHEDGPLKGMDSLSDPRLKTARIGIVAGTPPATYLAMNGLLGQIKSYRLGVDTRYDSPTHDMMDDLDKGEIDVALIWGPFGGYYATKAKTPTAVVPLVKEQGGPRMVYRIVMGVRHSDQNWKRDLNKLISENQDEIQAILRSYGVPLLDENDKPISP
;
A
#
# COMPACT_ATOMS: atom_id res chain seq x y z
N MET A 1 -23.95 -48.95 90.84
CA MET A 1 -23.59 -47.53 90.45
C MET A 1 -23.86 -47.33 88.99
N ALA A 2 -24.99 -46.73 88.69
CA ALA A 2 -25.48 -46.58 87.32
C ALA A 2 -25.05 -45.21 86.75
N SER A 3 -24.50 -45.19 85.57
CA SER A 3 -24.29 -43.95 84.84
C SER A 3 -25.08 -43.96 83.50
N ALA A 4 -26.00 -43.05 83.42
CA ALA A 4 -26.88 -42.89 82.26
C ALA A 4 -26.21 -42.16 81.12
N ILE A 5 -26.26 -42.75 79.94
CA ILE A 5 -25.79 -42.10 78.70
C ILE A 5 -27.00 -41.48 78.00
N LYS A 6 -27.05 -40.18 77.89
CA LYS A 6 -28.07 -39.44 77.14
C LYS A 6 -27.70 -39.42 75.65
N SER A 7 -28.55 -39.98 74.82
CA SER A 7 -28.47 -39.91 73.37
C SER A 7 -28.94 -38.52 72.89
N ILE A 8 -28.08 -37.79 72.14
CA ILE A 8 -28.45 -36.57 71.47
C ILE A 8 -28.71 -36.93 70.01
N ALA A 9 -29.94 -36.73 69.57
CA ALA A 9 -30.32 -36.85 68.13
C ALA A 9 -29.90 -35.60 67.36
N PHE A 10 -29.06 -35.78 66.39
CA PHE A 10 -28.69 -34.72 65.42
C PHE A 10 -29.71 -34.74 64.28
N ALA A 11 -30.47 -33.67 64.16
CA ALA A 11 -31.33 -33.43 63.00
C ALA A 11 -30.48 -32.83 61.87
N ILE A 12 -30.36 -33.56 60.77
CA ILE A 12 -29.70 -33.06 59.53
C ILE A 12 -30.71 -32.25 58.74
N LEU A 13 -30.51 -30.95 58.70
CA LEU A 13 -31.29 -30.04 57.89
C LEU A 13 -30.69 -30.05 56.43
N ALA A 14 -31.38 -30.65 55.48
CA ALA A 14 -30.99 -30.65 54.08
C ALA A 14 -31.30 -29.29 53.49
N LEU A 15 -30.26 -28.48 53.20
CA LEU A 15 -30.38 -27.29 52.40
C LEU A 15 -30.47 -27.69 50.92
N VAL A 16 -31.65 -27.51 50.32
CA VAL A 16 -31.82 -27.55 48.85
C VAL A 16 -31.28 -26.25 48.25
N GLY A 17 -30.10 -26.34 47.69
CA GLY A 17 -29.51 -25.22 46.91
C GLY A 17 -30.24 -25.07 45.58
N VAL A 18 -30.99 -23.98 45.42
CA VAL A 18 -31.54 -23.55 44.12
C VAL A 18 -30.42 -22.96 43.34
N ALA A 19 -29.91 -23.68 42.32
CA ALA A 19 -28.98 -23.17 41.33
C ALA A 19 -29.73 -22.20 40.40
N LEU A 20 -29.51 -20.90 40.55
CA LEU A 20 -29.89 -19.89 39.57
C LEU A 20 -29.02 -20.09 38.31
N PRO A 21 -29.61 -20.13 37.09
CA PRO A 21 -28.80 -20.11 35.89
C PRO A 21 -28.10 -18.77 35.82
N GLY A 22 -26.79 -18.80 36.01
CA GLY A 22 -25.94 -17.66 35.74
C GLY A 22 -26.04 -17.33 34.26
N GLY A 23 -26.76 -16.25 33.94
CA GLY A 23 -26.71 -15.64 32.63
C GLY A 23 -25.26 -15.28 32.36
N ALA A 24 -24.63 -15.95 31.38
CA ALA A 24 -23.43 -15.47 30.77
C ALA A 24 -23.78 -14.10 30.15
N ALA A 25 -23.47 -13.02 30.85
CA ALA A 25 -23.41 -11.72 30.27
C ALA A 25 -22.38 -11.84 29.14
N ALA A 26 -22.86 -11.79 27.91
CA ALA A 26 -21.99 -11.52 26.79
C ALA A 26 -21.20 -10.26 27.17
N GLN A 27 -19.91 -10.42 27.37
CA GLN A 27 -19.00 -9.27 27.37
C GLN A 27 -19.12 -8.70 25.98
N ASP A 28 -19.95 -7.68 25.83
CA ASP A 28 -19.91 -6.78 24.71
C ASP A 28 -18.46 -6.30 24.67
N ALA A 29 -17.74 -6.72 23.60
CA ALA A 29 -16.42 -6.19 23.32
C ALA A 29 -16.59 -4.68 23.32
N GLU A 30 -16.02 -4.00 24.33
CA GLU A 30 -15.92 -2.54 24.35
C GLU A 30 -15.18 -2.16 23.07
N GLY A 31 -15.95 -1.86 22.02
CA GLY A 31 -15.41 -1.36 20.77
C GLY A 31 -14.71 -0.06 21.10
N SER A 32 -13.42 -0.01 20.90
CA SER A 32 -12.67 1.25 21.00
C SER A 32 -13.43 2.30 20.20
N ILE A 33 -13.63 3.49 20.79
CA ILE A 33 -14.27 4.61 20.10
C ILE A 33 -13.36 4.97 18.92
N GLU A 34 -13.87 4.76 17.69
CA GLU A 34 -13.18 5.17 16.49
C GLU A 34 -13.46 6.64 16.20
N LEU A 35 -12.40 7.43 15.98
CA LEU A 35 -12.50 8.86 15.69
C LEU A 35 -12.53 9.14 14.18
N VAL A 36 -13.16 8.24 13.43
CA VAL A 36 -13.39 8.37 11.99
C VAL A 36 -14.55 9.32 11.75
N ASP A 37 -14.38 10.25 10.81
CA ASP A 37 -15.43 11.22 10.49
C ASP A 37 -16.65 10.50 9.85
N PRO A 38 -17.86 10.67 10.40
CA PRO A 38 -19.06 10.02 9.88
C PRO A 38 -19.57 10.62 8.56
N HIS A 39 -19.21 11.84 8.20
CA HIS A 39 -19.74 12.57 7.04
C HIS A 39 -18.72 12.83 5.95
N VAL A 40 -17.42 12.78 6.29
CA VAL A 40 -16.33 13.12 5.39
C VAL A 40 -15.39 11.91 5.25
N PHE A 41 -15.01 11.56 4.04
CA PHE A 41 -13.92 10.62 3.74
C PHE A 41 -12.61 11.41 3.79
N ARG A 42 -11.89 11.30 4.93
CA ARG A 42 -10.65 12.06 5.15
C ARG A 42 -9.45 11.22 4.74
N ALA A 43 -8.85 11.54 3.59
CA ALA A 43 -7.65 10.87 3.08
C ALA A 43 -6.38 11.66 3.40
N CYS A 44 -5.31 10.94 3.79
CA CYS A 44 -3.97 11.49 3.83
C CYS A 44 -3.36 11.34 2.43
N ALA A 45 -2.74 12.38 1.90
CA ALA A 45 -2.24 12.40 0.54
C ALA A 45 -0.98 13.25 0.41
N ASP A 46 -0.17 12.97 -0.61
CA ASP A 46 0.93 13.85 -0.99
C ASP A 46 0.40 15.02 -1.85
N PRO A 47 0.88 16.25 -1.64
CA PRO A 47 0.42 17.40 -2.41
C PRO A 47 0.88 17.42 -3.86
N ARG A 48 1.96 16.68 -4.22
CA ARG A 48 2.58 16.74 -5.54
C ARG A 48 3.35 15.47 -5.92
N ASP A 49 2.72 14.32 -5.80
CA ASP A 49 3.34 13.02 -6.13
C ASP A 49 2.54 12.24 -7.18
N LEU A 50 2.33 12.85 -8.36
CA LEU A 50 1.69 12.15 -9.48
C LEU A 50 2.55 10.96 -9.95
N PRO A 51 1.91 9.81 -10.21
CA PRO A 51 0.48 9.57 -10.41
C PRO A 51 -0.31 9.24 -9.15
N LEU A 52 0.29 9.21 -7.97
CA LEU A 52 -0.39 8.81 -6.73
C LEU A 52 -1.44 9.84 -6.32
N SER A 53 -1.01 11.02 -5.91
CA SER A 53 -1.90 12.11 -5.50
C SER A 53 -1.31 13.49 -5.80
N ASN A 54 -2.18 14.50 -5.84
CA ASN A 54 -1.82 15.90 -5.80
C ASN A 54 -2.97 16.76 -5.26
N GLU A 55 -2.70 18.05 -4.99
CA GLU A 55 -3.73 19.00 -4.50
C GLU A 55 -4.84 19.26 -5.52
N ALA A 56 -4.57 19.09 -6.81
CA ALA A 56 -5.57 19.25 -7.86
C ALA A 56 -6.53 18.05 -7.99
N GLY A 57 -6.29 16.96 -7.24
CA GLY A 57 -7.12 15.76 -7.27
C GLY A 57 -6.91 14.91 -8.53
N GLU A 58 -5.76 14.99 -9.17
CA GLU A 58 -5.49 14.36 -10.46
C GLU A 58 -4.82 12.99 -10.35
N GLY A 59 -4.38 12.57 -9.17
CA GLY A 59 -3.77 11.26 -8.96
C GLY A 59 -4.78 10.12 -8.86
N PHE A 60 -4.35 8.88 -9.10
CA PHE A 60 -5.26 7.73 -9.01
C PHE A 60 -5.72 7.44 -7.58
N GLU A 61 -4.93 7.77 -6.56
CA GLU A 61 -5.37 7.68 -5.16
C GLU A 61 -6.45 8.71 -4.85
N ASN A 62 -6.35 9.93 -5.41
CA ASN A 62 -7.45 10.89 -5.33
C ASN A 62 -8.72 10.31 -5.97
N LYS A 63 -8.63 9.67 -7.15
CA LYS A 63 -9.78 9.10 -7.84
C LYS A 63 -10.40 7.92 -7.07
N ILE A 64 -9.58 7.09 -6.42
CA ILE A 64 -10.06 6.00 -5.55
C ILE A 64 -10.71 6.56 -4.28
N ALA A 65 -10.14 7.59 -3.66
CA ALA A 65 -10.76 8.28 -2.52
C ALA A 65 -12.12 8.90 -2.89
N GLU A 66 -12.22 9.57 -4.04
CA GLU A 66 -13.46 10.10 -4.59
C GLU A 66 -14.49 8.99 -4.87
N LEU A 67 -14.06 7.84 -5.42
CA LEU A 67 -14.91 6.67 -5.63
C LEU A 67 -15.51 6.19 -4.30
N PHE A 68 -14.67 5.98 -3.29
CA PHE A 68 -15.12 5.48 -1.99
C PHE A 68 -16.01 6.49 -1.25
N ALA A 69 -15.67 7.77 -1.31
CA ALA A 69 -16.53 8.82 -0.75
C ALA A 69 -17.92 8.79 -1.37
N ARG A 70 -18.04 8.70 -2.71
CA ARG A 70 -19.33 8.58 -3.40
C ARG A 70 -20.12 7.34 -2.98
N LYS A 71 -19.44 6.17 -2.88
CA LYS A 71 -20.10 4.89 -2.48
C LYS A 71 -20.63 4.96 -1.04
N LEU A 72 -19.99 5.74 -0.18
CA LEU A 72 -20.42 5.97 1.21
C LEU A 72 -21.39 7.14 1.37
N GLY A 73 -21.68 7.90 0.31
CA GLY A 73 -22.50 9.12 0.41
C GLY A 73 -21.82 10.24 1.21
N LYS A 74 -20.47 10.26 1.25
CA LYS A 74 -19.65 11.24 1.96
C LYS A 74 -19.01 12.23 0.98
N SER A 75 -18.65 13.42 1.47
CA SER A 75 -17.68 14.27 0.78
C SER A 75 -16.26 13.76 1.00
N VAL A 76 -15.33 14.11 0.10
CA VAL A 76 -13.91 13.82 0.30
C VAL A 76 -13.18 15.06 0.82
N ALA A 77 -12.24 14.85 1.75
CA ALA A 77 -11.29 15.87 2.19
C ALA A 77 -9.89 15.27 2.28
N TYR A 78 -8.88 16.08 2.03
CA TYR A 78 -7.48 15.65 2.06
C TYR A 78 -6.70 16.38 3.13
N THR A 79 -5.81 15.65 3.79
CA THR A 79 -4.70 16.21 4.55
C THR A 79 -3.43 15.99 3.74
N PHE A 80 -2.90 17.06 3.20
CA PHE A 80 -1.69 17.02 2.38
C PHE A 80 -0.43 17.17 3.22
N TYR A 81 0.48 16.23 3.02
CA TYR A 81 1.82 16.24 3.61
C TYR A 81 2.76 15.47 2.65
N PRO A 82 4.02 15.90 2.45
CA PRO A 82 4.96 15.15 1.60
C PRO A 82 5.12 13.70 2.07
N ASP A 83 5.01 12.72 1.16
CA ASP A 83 5.16 11.29 1.48
C ASP A 83 6.65 10.96 1.68
N ALA A 84 7.15 11.39 2.83
CA ALA A 84 8.51 11.20 3.29
C ALA A 84 8.49 10.79 4.78
N THR A 85 9.67 10.76 5.40
CA THR A 85 9.81 10.42 6.82
C THR A 85 8.87 11.25 7.69
N GLY A 86 7.98 10.57 8.40
CA GLY A 86 7.02 11.19 9.31
C GLY A 86 5.63 11.42 8.73
N PHE A 87 5.37 11.05 7.47
CA PHE A 87 4.06 11.18 6.83
C PHE A 87 2.94 10.60 7.71
N ILE A 88 2.98 9.31 8.03
CA ILE A 88 1.96 8.63 8.86
C ILE A 88 1.82 9.27 10.24
N ARG A 89 2.96 9.61 10.88
CA ARG A 89 2.94 10.21 12.22
C ARG A 89 2.26 11.58 12.25
N ASN A 90 2.51 12.39 11.22
CA ASN A 90 2.04 13.78 11.18
C ASN A 90 0.65 13.91 10.52
N THR A 91 0.10 12.84 9.96
CA THR A 91 -1.21 12.84 9.30
C THR A 91 -2.17 11.87 9.97
N LEU A 92 -2.09 10.58 9.69
CA LEU A 92 -3.01 9.54 10.17
C LEU A 92 -2.99 9.44 11.70
N ASN A 93 -1.80 9.31 12.30
CA ASN A 93 -1.64 9.15 13.74
C ASN A 93 -1.87 10.46 14.52
N ALA A 94 -1.86 11.60 13.82
CA ALA A 94 -2.26 12.90 14.37
C ALA A 94 -3.76 13.18 14.19
N TYR A 95 -4.54 12.21 13.70
CA TYR A 95 -6.00 12.30 13.48
C TYR A 95 -6.43 13.38 12.48
N HIS A 96 -5.52 13.83 11.60
CA HIS A 96 -5.85 14.79 10.56
C HIS A 96 -6.59 14.16 9.38
N CYS A 97 -6.47 12.86 9.21
CA CYS A 97 -7.13 12.03 8.19
C CYS A 97 -7.47 10.65 8.79
N ASP A 98 -8.20 9.80 8.05
CA ASP A 98 -8.69 8.51 8.53
C ASP A 98 -8.18 7.33 7.71
N VAL A 99 -7.55 7.61 6.56
CA VAL A 99 -7.01 6.59 5.68
C VAL A 99 -5.83 7.12 4.87
N VAL A 100 -4.82 6.26 4.72
CA VAL A 100 -3.72 6.41 3.74
C VAL A 100 -3.97 5.40 2.62
N LEU A 101 -3.89 5.81 1.37
CA LEU A 101 -4.10 4.89 0.24
C LEU A 101 -2.78 4.17 -0.15
N GLY A 102 -2.10 4.01 -0.88
CA GLY A 102 -0.86 3.50 -1.43
C GLY A 102 0.16 2.80 -0.50
N THR A 103 -0.22 2.31 0.67
CA THR A 103 0.72 1.69 1.61
C THR A 103 1.09 0.26 1.18
N ALA A 104 2.36 -0.11 1.26
CA ALA A 104 2.79 -1.49 1.03
C ALA A 104 2.38 -2.40 2.20
N GLN A 105 1.87 -3.60 1.90
CA GLN A 105 1.52 -4.58 2.94
C GLN A 105 2.76 -4.97 3.75
N GLY A 106 2.69 -4.82 5.08
CA GLY A 106 3.78 -5.11 6.02
C GLY A 106 4.40 -3.85 6.62
N ASP A 107 3.83 -2.68 6.39
CA ASP A 107 4.18 -1.46 7.11
C ASP A 107 3.53 -1.49 8.50
N ASP A 108 4.35 -1.51 9.56
CA ASP A 108 3.91 -1.59 10.96
C ASP A 108 3.35 -0.26 11.49
N LEU A 109 3.48 0.83 10.74
CA LEU A 109 2.96 2.15 11.15
C LEU A 109 1.45 2.27 11.01
N VAL A 110 0.83 1.35 10.26
CA VAL A 110 -0.60 1.34 9.98
C VAL A 110 -1.22 -0.04 10.18
N GLN A 111 -2.53 -0.08 10.45
CA GLN A 111 -3.33 -1.30 10.35
C GLN A 111 -3.76 -1.48 8.89
N PRO A 112 -3.29 -2.52 8.17
CA PRO A 112 -3.59 -2.68 6.75
C PRO A 112 -5.00 -3.20 6.50
N THR A 113 -5.63 -2.73 5.41
CA THR A 113 -6.81 -3.38 4.80
C THR A 113 -6.41 -4.64 4.04
N ASN A 114 -7.39 -5.30 3.40
CA ASN A 114 -7.09 -6.24 2.32
C ASN A 114 -6.38 -5.52 1.17
N PRO A 115 -5.49 -6.19 0.43
CA PRO A 115 -4.88 -5.61 -0.76
C PRO A 115 -5.94 -5.27 -1.81
N TYR A 116 -5.80 -4.11 -2.46
CA TYR A 116 -6.71 -3.69 -3.52
C TYR A 116 -6.05 -3.68 -4.91
N TYR A 117 -4.73 -3.72 -4.97
CA TYR A 117 -3.98 -4.06 -6.19
C TYR A 117 -2.60 -4.62 -5.85
N ARG A 118 -1.95 -5.15 -6.88
CA ARG A 118 -0.58 -5.65 -6.81
C ARG A 118 0.21 -5.05 -7.97
N THR A 119 1.40 -4.59 -7.68
CA THR A 119 2.36 -4.02 -8.63
C THR A 119 3.77 -4.20 -8.10
N GLY A 120 4.77 -3.71 -8.82
CA GLY A 120 6.15 -3.85 -8.40
C GLY A 120 7.08 -2.88 -9.12
N TYR A 121 8.37 -3.04 -8.88
CA TYR A 121 9.38 -2.36 -9.67
C TYR A 121 9.36 -2.85 -11.11
N ALA A 122 9.61 -1.94 -12.04
CA ALA A 122 9.60 -2.19 -13.46
C ALA A 122 10.84 -1.61 -14.14
N ALA A 123 11.16 -2.13 -15.31
CA ALA A 123 12.09 -1.52 -16.24
C ALA A 123 11.30 -0.74 -17.30
N ALA A 124 11.59 0.55 -17.43
CA ALA A 124 11.06 1.39 -18.49
C ALA A 124 12.17 1.68 -19.51
N TYR A 125 11.92 1.42 -20.79
CA TYR A 125 12.87 1.61 -21.88
C TYR A 125 12.12 1.88 -23.20
N HIS A 126 12.78 2.49 -24.18
CA HIS A 126 12.15 2.74 -25.49
C HIS A 126 11.78 1.42 -26.19
N GLU A 127 10.54 1.31 -26.68
CA GLU A 127 10.02 0.07 -27.29
C GLU A 127 10.84 -0.45 -28.49
N ASP A 128 11.40 0.46 -29.27
CA ASP A 128 12.26 0.13 -30.41
C ASP A 128 13.74 0.37 -30.11
N GLY A 129 14.10 0.52 -28.82
CA GLY A 129 15.47 0.73 -28.37
C GLY A 129 16.29 -0.56 -28.26
N PRO A 130 17.58 -0.42 -27.88
CA PRO A 130 18.52 -1.56 -27.77
C PRO A 130 18.13 -2.59 -26.73
N LEU A 131 17.26 -2.22 -25.78
CA LEU A 131 16.77 -3.09 -24.70
C LEU A 131 15.39 -3.68 -24.99
N LYS A 132 14.89 -3.59 -26.21
CA LYS A 132 13.59 -4.18 -26.60
C LYS A 132 13.48 -5.63 -26.13
N GLY A 133 12.38 -5.93 -25.39
CA GLY A 133 12.09 -7.26 -24.87
C GLY A 133 12.89 -7.64 -23.60
N MET A 134 13.61 -6.70 -22.98
CA MET A 134 14.26 -6.93 -21.70
C MET A 134 13.19 -7.10 -20.60
N ASP A 135 13.33 -8.14 -19.78
CA ASP A 135 12.41 -8.49 -18.69
C ASP A 135 13.08 -9.02 -17.43
N SER A 136 14.43 -8.90 -17.35
CA SER A 136 15.23 -9.27 -16.18
C SER A 136 16.49 -8.42 -16.07
N LEU A 137 16.94 -8.18 -14.85
CA LEU A 137 18.19 -7.47 -14.54
C LEU A 137 19.45 -8.32 -14.77
N SER A 138 19.29 -9.58 -15.16
CA SER A 138 20.38 -10.45 -15.62
C SER A 138 20.65 -10.33 -17.13
N ASP A 139 19.90 -9.49 -17.86
CA ASP A 139 20.09 -9.28 -19.29
C ASP A 139 21.52 -8.76 -19.59
N PRO A 140 22.31 -9.47 -20.42
CA PRO A 140 23.70 -9.09 -20.68
C PRO A 140 23.86 -7.71 -21.34
N ARG A 141 22.84 -7.21 -22.02
CA ARG A 141 22.84 -5.87 -22.65
C ARG A 141 22.95 -4.74 -21.62
N LEU A 142 22.55 -4.99 -20.36
CA LEU A 142 22.70 -4.02 -19.28
C LEU A 142 24.14 -3.68 -18.93
N LYS A 143 25.13 -4.52 -19.32
CA LYS A 143 26.55 -4.26 -19.09
C LYS A 143 27.08 -3.02 -19.83
N THR A 144 26.40 -2.61 -20.86
CA THR A 144 26.77 -1.43 -21.68
C THR A 144 25.70 -0.36 -21.67
N ALA A 145 24.55 -0.60 -21.03
CA ALA A 145 23.44 0.35 -20.93
C ALA A 145 23.67 1.36 -19.81
N ARG A 146 23.17 2.57 -19.99
CA ARG A 146 23.08 3.61 -18.95
C ARG A 146 21.79 3.39 -18.13
N ILE A 147 21.93 3.06 -16.86
CA ILE A 147 20.83 2.61 -16.02
C ILE A 147 20.43 3.71 -15.04
N GLY A 148 19.22 4.23 -15.15
CA GLY A 148 18.64 5.13 -14.15
C GLY A 148 18.04 4.34 -12.98
N ILE A 149 18.30 4.79 -11.75
CA ILE A 149 17.73 4.16 -10.54
C ILE A 149 17.57 5.17 -9.41
N VAL A 150 16.48 5.07 -8.65
CA VAL A 150 16.38 5.78 -7.37
C VAL A 150 17.21 5.04 -6.32
N ALA A 151 18.14 5.76 -5.69
CA ALA A 151 19.08 5.20 -4.72
C ALA A 151 18.34 4.52 -3.55
N GLY A 152 18.89 3.38 -3.07
CA GLY A 152 18.32 2.67 -1.92
C GLY A 152 17.07 1.83 -2.22
N THR A 153 16.59 1.81 -3.47
CA THR A 153 15.46 0.97 -3.87
C THR A 153 15.88 -0.48 -4.15
N PRO A 154 14.98 -1.47 -4.05
CA PRO A 154 15.27 -2.89 -4.28
C PRO A 154 16.07 -3.22 -5.53
N PRO A 155 15.82 -2.63 -6.72
CA PRO A 155 16.63 -2.90 -7.91
C PRO A 155 18.13 -2.66 -7.74
N ALA A 156 18.54 -1.71 -6.86
CA ALA A 156 19.96 -1.44 -6.63
C ALA A 156 20.74 -2.66 -6.14
N THR A 157 20.12 -3.48 -5.29
CA THR A 157 20.74 -4.74 -4.82
C THR A 157 20.97 -5.72 -5.95
N TYR A 158 20.00 -5.86 -6.85
CA TYR A 158 20.15 -6.74 -8.03
C TYR A 158 21.22 -6.23 -9.00
N LEU A 159 21.31 -4.91 -9.21
CA LEU A 159 22.39 -4.34 -10.02
C LEU A 159 23.75 -4.62 -9.40
N ALA A 160 23.88 -4.53 -8.07
CA ALA A 160 25.11 -4.89 -7.37
C ALA A 160 25.45 -6.38 -7.56
N MET A 161 24.47 -7.29 -7.39
CA MET A 161 24.64 -8.73 -7.58
C MET A 161 25.09 -9.10 -9.00
N ASN A 162 24.63 -8.34 -10.00
CA ASN A 162 24.97 -8.53 -11.41
C ASN A 162 26.22 -7.75 -11.85
N GLY A 163 26.92 -7.04 -10.94
CA GLY A 163 28.13 -6.26 -11.26
C GLY A 163 27.88 -5.02 -12.11
N LEU A 164 26.69 -4.43 -12.04
CA LEU A 164 26.22 -3.32 -12.90
C LEU A 164 26.32 -1.95 -12.24
N LEU A 165 26.99 -1.81 -11.09
CA LEU A 165 27.06 -0.55 -10.35
C LEU A 165 27.77 0.58 -11.12
N GLY A 166 28.67 0.24 -12.05
CA GLY A 166 29.42 1.21 -12.86
C GLY A 166 28.58 1.91 -13.96
N GLN A 167 27.37 1.41 -14.24
CA GLN A 167 26.48 1.92 -15.30
C GLN A 167 25.33 2.80 -14.76
N ILE A 168 25.33 3.06 -13.46
CA ILE A 168 24.19 3.69 -12.77
C ILE A 168 24.27 5.21 -12.84
N LYS A 169 23.18 5.85 -13.29
CA LYS A 169 22.82 7.24 -12.97
C LYS A 169 21.83 7.18 -11.79
N SER A 170 22.26 7.70 -10.63
CA SER A 170 21.50 7.63 -9.40
C SER A 170 20.65 8.88 -9.18
N TYR A 171 19.38 8.67 -8.79
CA TYR A 171 18.44 9.72 -8.40
C TYR A 171 18.17 9.62 -6.89
N ARG A 172 17.83 10.74 -6.26
CA ARG A 172 17.67 10.79 -4.79
C ARG A 172 16.39 10.09 -4.34
N LEU A 173 16.45 9.39 -3.21
CA LEU A 173 15.29 8.87 -2.48
C LEU A 173 14.89 9.84 -1.37
N GLY A 174 13.60 9.86 -1.02
CA GLY A 174 13.11 10.57 0.16
C GLY A 174 13.26 12.09 0.06
N VAL A 175 12.88 12.65 -1.07
CA VAL A 175 12.85 14.09 -1.32
C VAL A 175 11.54 14.72 -0.82
N ASP A 176 11.55 16.04 -0.67
CA ASP A 176 10.32 16.81 -0.51
C ASP A 176 9.65 16.97 -1.89
N THR A 177 8.59 16.23 -2.12
CA THR A 177 7.86 16.17 -3.39
C THR A 177 7.32 17.52 -3.87
N ARG A 178 7.17 18.49 -2.95
CA ARG A 178 6.77 19.88 -3.30
C ARG A 178 7.81 20.58 -4.18
N TYR A 179 9.07 20.16 -4.12
CA TYR A 179 10.20 20.81 -4.81
C TYR A 179 10.90 19.91 -5.81
N ASP A 180 11.00 18.60 -5.52
CA ASP A 180 11.75 17.63 -6.30
C ASP A 180 10.88 16.46 -6.76
N SER A 181 11.16 15.92 -7.96
CA SER A 181 10.50 14.70 -8.46
C SER A 181 11.53 13.81 -9.19
N PRO A 182 12.34 13.03 -8.44
CA PRO A 182 13.40 12.19 -9.00
C PRO A 182 12.90 11.16 -10.01
N THR A 183 11.67 10.66 -9.84
CA THR A 183 11.04 9.73 -10.77
C THR A 183 10.66 10.41 -12.10
N HIS A 184 10.17 11.65 -12.05
CA HIS A 184 9.93 12.45 -13.24
C HIS A 184 11.23 12.74 -13.98
N ASP A 185 12.26 13.22 -13.25
CA ASP A 185 13.57 13.54 -13.83
C ASP A 185 14.20 12.31 -14.49
N MET A 186 14.06 11.12 -13.87
CA MET A 186 14.56 9.88 -14.44
C MET A 186 13.85 9.50 -15.74
N MET A 187 12.53 9.66 -15.81
CA MET A 187 11.78 9.37 -17.03
C MET A 187 12.02 10.43 -18.12
N ASP A 188 12.27 11.67 -17.75
CA ASP A 188 12.68 12.75 -18.65
C ASP A 188 14.06 12.45 -19.27
N ASP A 189 15.00 11.95 -18.46
CA ASP A 189 16.32 11.51 -18.94
C ASP A 189 16.23 10.30 -19.87
N LEU A 190 15.29 9.39 -19.65
CA LEU A 190 15.00 8.30 -20.56
C LEU A 190 14.48 8.84 -21.91
N ASP A 191 13.49 9.74 -21.89
CA ASP A 191 12.91 10.32 -23.11
C ASP A 191 13.94 11.13 -23.94
N LYS A 192 14.90 11.76 -23.24
CA LYS A 192 16.04 12.47 -23.86
C LYS A 192 17.16 11.54 -24.33
N GLY A 193 17.11 10.26 -24.00
CA GLY A 193 18.16 9.30 -24.29
C GLY A 193 19.44 9.52 -23.46
N GLU A 194 19.37 10.13 -22.29
CA GLU A 194 20.48 10.27 -21.35
C GLU A 194 20.71 8.96 -20.56
N ILE A 195 19.65 8.18 -20.37
CA ILE A 195 19.69 6.80 -19.88
C ILE A 195 19.00 5.89 -20.90
N ASP A 196 19.32 4.60 -20.87
CA ASP A 196 18.78 3.58 -21.79
C ASP A 196 17.64 2.80 -21.14
N VAL A 197 17.62 2.74 -19.80
CA VAL A 197 16.59 2.11 -18.99
C VAL A 197 16.42 2.83 -17.65
N ALA A 198 15.19 3.01 -17.22
CA ALA A 198 14.83 3.44 -15.88
C ALA A 198 14.32 2.26 -15.05
N LEU A 199 14.96 1.97 -13.92
CA LEU A 199 14.47 1.00 -12.95
C LEU A 199 13.67 1.75 -11.89
N ILE A 200 12.35 1.66 -12.01
CA ILE A 200 11.41 2.58 -11.38
C ILE A 200 10.26 1.81 -10.69
N TRP A 201 9.63 2.43 -9.71
CA TRP A 201 8.37 1.94 -9.20
C TRP A 201 7.32 1.93 -10.32
N GLY A 202 6.69 0.77 -10.57
CA GLY A 202 5.84 0.54 -11.74
C GLY A 202 4.76 1.60 -11.99
N PRO A 203 3.99 2.04 -10.99
CA PRO A 203 3.01 3.11 -11.16
C PRO A 203 3.59 4.40 -11.76
N PHE A 204 4.76 4.85 -11.31
CA PHE A 204 5.42 6.03 -11.91
C PHE A 204 5.87 5.75 -13.34
N GLY A 205 6.52 4.59 -13.56
CA GLY A 205 6.98 4.19 -14.90
C GLY A 205 5.83 4.15 -15.89
N GLY A 206 4.72 3.49 -15.53
CA GLY A 206 3.53 3.39 -16.36
C GLY A 206 2.92 4.76 -16.69
N TYR A 207 2.73 5.60 -15.68
CA TYR A 207 2.16 6.94 -15.86
C TYR A 207 3.00 7.83 -16.76
N TYR A 208 4.30 7.90 -16.53
CA TYR A 208 5.16 8.74 -17.37
C TYR A 208 5.32 8.16 -18.78
N ALA A 209 5.31 6.83 -18.94
CA ALA A 209 5.31 6.20 -20.27
C ALA A 209 4.09 6.60 -21.11
N THR A 210 2.90 6.77 -20.49
CA THR A 210 1.70 7.24 -21.22
C THR A 210 1.85 8.69 -21.72
N LYS A 211 2.80 9.45 -21.19
CA LYS A 211 3.05 10.86 -21.53
C LYS A 211 4.36 11.08 -22.29
N ALA A 212 5.16 10.02 -22.44
CA ALA A 212 6.44 10.10 -23.13
C ALA A 212 6.25 10.42 -24.61
N LYS A 213 7.21 11.16 -25.20
CA LYS A 213 7.22 11.48 -26.64
C LYS A 213 7.61 10.24 -27.45
N THR A 214 8.52 9.44 -26.90
CA THR A 214 8.98 8.19 -27.50
C THR A 214 8.22 7.02 -26.91
N PRO A 215 7.65 6.10 -27.71
CA PRO A 215 6.98 4.91 -27.20
C PRO A 215 7.88 4.16 -26.23
N THR A 216 7.37 3.97 -24.99
CA THR A 216 8.14 3.43 -23.87
C THR A 216 7.44 2.21 -23.30
N ALA A 217 8.12 1.06 -23.33
CA ALA A 217 7.70 -0.17 -22.66
C ALA A 217 7.96 -0.06 -21.15
N VAL A 218 7.02 -0.57 -20.36
CA VAL A 218 7.18 -0.68 -18.90
C VAL A 218 6.93 -2.14 -18.52
N VAL A 219 8.01 -2.84 -18.19
CA VAL A 219 8.01 -4.28 -17.95
C VAL A 219 8.24 -4.57 -16.47
N PRO A 220 7.27 -5.15 -15.75
CA PRO A 220 7.44 -5.54 -14.35
C PRO A 220 8.60 -6.54 -14.17
N LEU A 221 9.45 -6.28 -13.18
CA LEU A 221 10.61 -7.11 -12.85
C LEU A 221 10.19 -8.24 -11.89
N VAL A 222 9.43 -9.20 -12.42
CA VAL A 222 8.87 -10.33 -11.65
C VAL A 222 9.75 -11.57 -11.66
N LYS A 223 10.82 -11.59 -12.44
CA LYS A 223 11.72 -12.76 -12.60
C LYS A 223 12.89 -12.75 -11.62
N GLU A 224 13.10 -11.66 -10.91
CA GLU A 224 14.25 -11.45 -10.05
C GLU A 224 14.19 -12.35 -8.80
N GLN A 225 15.30 -13.05 -8.50
CA GLN A 225 15.38 -13.98 -7.38
C GLN A 225 16.67 -13.77 -6.57
N GLY A 226 16.65 -14.20 -5.31
CA GLY A 226 17.83 -14.17 -4.44
C GLY A 226 18.17 -12.81 -3.82
N GLY A 227 17.33 -11.80 -4.04
CA GLY A 227 17.47 -10.46 -3.50
C GLY A 227 16.19 -9.96 -2.82
N PRO A 228 16.08 -8.63 -2.58
CA PRO A 228 14.91 -8.04 -1.94
C PRO A 228 13.66 -8.18 -2.79
N ARG A 229 12.49 -8.05 -2.13
CA ARG A 229 11.20 -8.10 -2.83
C ARG A 229 11.10 -7.01 -3.90
N MET A 230 10.61 -7.40 -5.09
CA MET A 230 10.36 -6.49 -6.22
C MET A 230 8.86 -6.23 -6.43
N VAL A 231 7.99 -7.12 -5.94
CA VAL A 231 6.53 -7.05 -6.09
C VAL A 231 5.88 -6.83 -4.73
N TYR A 232 4.86 -5.99 -4.70
CA TYR A 232 4.17 -5.61 -3.48
C TYR A 232 2.65 -5.70 -3.63
N ARG A 233 2.00 -6.09 -2.54
CA ARG A 233 0.56 -5.94 -2.36
C ARG A 233 0.32 -4.57 -1.76
N ILE A 234 -0.53 -3.78 -2.40
CA ILE A 234 -0.84 -2.43 -1.96
C ILE A 234 -2.16 -2.45 -1.22
N VAL A 235 -2.14 -1.86 -0.04
CA VAL A 235 -3.23 -1.81 0.92
C VAL A 235 -3.56 -0.36 1.26
N MET A 236 -4.72 -0.13 1.84
CA MET A 236 -4.99 1.12 2.55
C MET A 236 -4.59 0.94 4.02
N GLY A 237 -4.01 1.99 4.60
CA GLY A 237 -3.62 2.03 6.01
C GLY A 237 -4.61 2.84 6.82
N VAL A 238 -5.04 2.29 7.97
CA VAL A 238 -5.83 3.00 8.98
C VAL A 238 -5.13 2.94 10.33
N ARG A 239 -5.60 3.69 11.33
CA ARG A 239 -5.07 3.55 12.70
C ARG A 239 -5.38 2.17 13.27
N HIS A 240 -4.53 1.66 14.15
CA HIS A 240 -4.73 0.36 14.80
C HIS A 240 -6.04 0.27 15.60
N SER A 241 -6.56 1.41 16.09
CA SER A 241 -7.85 1.51 16.78
C SER A 241 -9.06 1.35 15.85
N ASP A 242 -8.93 1.64 14.56
CA ASP A 242 -10.05 1.86 13.65
C ASP A 242 -10.46 0.57 12.92
N GLN A 243 -10.88 -0.43 13.68
CA GLN A 243 -11.19 -1.77 13.16
C GLN A 243 -12.52 -1.84 12.40
N ASN A 244 -13.53 -1.04 12.77
CA ASN A 244 -14.78 -0.94 12.02
C ASN A 244 -14.53 -0.26 10.68
N TRP A 245 -13.81 0.85 10.69
CA TRP A 245 -13.43 1.57 9.47
C TRP A 245 -12.64 0.67 8.50
N LYS A 246 -11.70 -0.10 9.02
CA LYS A 246 -11.00 -1.12 8.23
C LYS A 246 -11.97 -2.12 7.57
N ARG A 247 -13.00 -2.59 8.31
CA ARG A 247 -14.00 -3.52 7.74
C ARG A 247 -14.80 -2.87 6.63
N ASP A 248 -15.21 -1.61 6.81
CA ASP A 248 -15.94 -0.86 5.79
C ASP A 248 -15.10 -0.65 4.53
N LEU A 249 -13.82 -0.30 4.68
CA LEU A 249 -12.89 -0.19 3.54
C LEU A 249 -12.68 -1.53 2.84
N ASN A 250 -12.54 -2.65 3.58
CA ASN A 250 -12.43 -3.98 2.99
C ASN A 250 -13.67 -4.36 2.16
N LYS A 251 -14.86 -4.00 2.63
CA LYS A 251 -16.10 -4.17 1.89
C LYS A 251 -16.08 -3.33 0.60
N LEU A 252 -15.74 -2.05 0.69
CA LEU A 252 -15.63 -1.18 -0.48
C LEU A 252 -14.62 -1.70 -1.50
N ILE A 253 -13.46 -2.18 -1.05
CA ILE A 253 -12.44 -2.79 -1.91
C ILE A 253 -13.03 -3.98 -2.66
N SER A 254 -13.71 -4.90 -1.96
CA SER A 254 -14.25 -6.11 -2.58
C SER A 254 -15.40 -5.84 -3.55
N GLU A 255 -16.25 -4.85 -3.24
CA GLU A 255 -17.44 -4.52 -4.04
C GLU A 255 -17.12 -3.64 -5.26
N ASN A 256 -15.95 -2.99 -5.31
CA ASN A 256 -15.61 -2.02 -6.36
C ASN A 256 -14.28 -2.34 -7.08
N GLN A 257 -13.86 -3.62 -7.07
CA GLN A 257 -12.57 -4.03 -7.63
C GLN A 257 -12.41 -3.66 -9.11
N ASP A 258 -13.47 -3.79 -9.90
CA ASP A 258 -13.44 -3.45 -11.33
C ASP A 258 -13.24 -1.94 -11.56
N GLU A 259 -13.92 -1.09 -10.76
CA GLU A 259 -13.76 0.36 -10.86
C GLU A 259 -12.36 0.79 -10.40
N ILE A 260 -11.82 0.18 -9.35
CA ILE A 260 -10.45 0.42 -8.87
C ILE A 260 -9.44 0.05 -9.98
N GLN A 261 -9.57 -1.13 -10.57
CA GLN A 261 -8.67 -1.57 -11.65
C GLN A 261 -8.78 -0.68 -12.89
N ALA A 262 -9.99 -0.23 -13.24
CA ALA A 262 -10.19 0.70 -14.36
C ALA A 262 -9.47 2.03 -14.11
N ILE A 263 -9.55 2.57 -12.89
CA ILE A 263 -8.80 3.77 -12.50
C ILE A 263 -7.30 3.50 -12.65
N LEU A 264 -6.76 2.46 -12.04
CA LEU A 264 -5.32 2.16 -12.08
C LEU A 264 -4.79 1.97 -13.51
N ARG A 265 -5.54 1.25 -14.37
CA ARG A 265 -5.19 1.08 -15.79
C ARG A 265 -5.17 2.38 -16.56
N SER A 266 -6.09 3.31 -16.27
CA SER A 266 -6.12 4.62 -16.93
C SER A 266 -4.87 5.47 -16.65
N TYR A 267 -4.13 5.15 -15.59
CA TYR A 267 -2.84 5.75 -15.27
C TYR A 267 -1.64 4.90 -15.72
N GLY A 268 -1.87 3.84 -16.48
CA GLY A 268 -0.79 2.97 -16.96
C GLY A 268 -0.15 2.10 -15.88
N VAL A 269 -0.78 1.94 -14.71
CA VAL A 269 -0.22 1.13 -13.61
C VAL A 269 -0.05 -0.32 -14.08
N PRO A 270 1.16 -0.89 -14.03
CA PRO A 270 1.39 -2.29 -14.39
C PRO A 270 0.86 -3.20 -13.28
N LEU A 271 -0.34 -3.73 -13.49
CA LEU A 271 -1.02 -4.59 -12.53
C LEU A 271 -0.54 -6.04 -12.64
N LEU A 272 -0.45 -6.71 -11.49
CA LEU A 272 -0.08 -8.11 -11.38
C LEU A 272 -1.20 -8.93 -10.73
N ASP A 273 -1.34 -10.19 -11.14
CA ASP A 273 -2.24 -11.14 -10.52
C ASP A 273 -1.68 -11.73 -9.20
N GLU A 274 -2.39 -12.66 -8.60
CA GLU A 274 -1.98 -13.30 -7.35
C GLU A 274 -0.69 -14.14 -7.48
N ASN A 275 -0.32 -14.51 -8.70
CA ASN A 275 0.87 -15.29 -9.03
C ASN A 275 2.01 -14.41 -9.59
N ASP A 276 1.94 -13.10 -9.38
CA ASP A 276 2.90 -12.10 -9.88
C ASP A 276 3.00 -12.04 -11.41
N LYS A 277 1.96 -12.49 -12.13
CA LYS A 277 1.92 -12.38 -13.60
C LYS A 277 1.29 -11.05 -14.00
N PRO A 278 1.84 -10.37 -15.02
CA PRO A 278 1.21 -9.17 -15.56
C PRO A 278 -0.22 -9.45 -16.04
N ILE A 279 -1.15 -8.61 -15.60
CA ILE A 279 -2.52 -8.61 -16.09
C ILE A 279 -2.55 -7.76 -17.35
N SER A 280 -2.94 -8.38 -18.48
CA SER A 280 -3.08 -7.65 -19.74
C SER A 280 -4.03 -6.45 -19.59
N PRO A 281 -3.78 -5.35 -20.30
CA PRO A 281 -4.62 -4.15 -20.30
C PRO A 281 -6.08 -4.41 -20.65
#